data_c0da24c7415ca0279e177d57cdd63b19
#
_entry.id   c0da24c7415ca0279e177d57cdd63b19
#
_cell.length_a   1.000
_cell.length_b   1.000
_cell.length_c   1.000
_cell.angle_alpha   90.00
_cell.angle_beta   90.00
_cell.angle_gamma   90.00
#
_symmetry.space_group_name_H-M   'P 1'
#
loop_
_entity.id
_entity.type
_entity.pdbx_description
1 polymer ?
#
loop_
_entity_poly.entity_id
_entity_poly.type
_entity_poly.pdbx_seq_one_letter_code
_entity_poly.pdbx_strand_id
1 'polypeptide(L)'
;MTVQDNIVSVRYMVDDVEAAIGFYTTYLGFELLSSAIPAFADVKRGNLRLLLSGPASSAGRPMPDGRQPRPGGWNRIHLIVDDISTEVARLRAEGLTFRNDIVKGPGGSQILFDDPAGNPIELFQPAAL
;
A
#
# COMPACT_ATOMS: atom_id res chain seq x y z
N MET A 1 -24.63 -0.16 14.63
CA MET A 1 -23.19 0.01 14.64
C MET A 1 -22.51 -1.20 14.04
N THR A 2 -21.58 -1.05 13.19
CA THR A 2 -20.92 -2.14 12.52
C THR A 2 -19.45 -2.20 12.94
N VAL A 3 -18.83 -3.35 12.73
CA VAL A 3 -17.39 -3.51 12.99
C VAL A 3 -16.53 -2.63 12.09
N GLN A 4 -17.11 -2.01 11.06
CA GLN A 4 -16.38 -1.21 10.09
C GLN A 4 -16.31 0.27 10.43
N ASP A 5 -16.90 0.69 11.54
CA ASP A 5 -16.95 2.12 11.89
C ASP A 5 -15.58 2.77 12.03
N ASN A 6 -14.57 2.00 12.47
CA ASN A 6 -13.21 2.52 12.63
C ASN A 6 -12.25 2.08 11.54
N ILE A 7 -12.76 1.46 10.47
CA ILE A 7 -11.93 0.98 9.37
C ILE A 7 -11.92 2.03 8.27
N VAL A 8 -10.72 2.38 7.82
CA VAL A 8 -10.54 3.23 6.64
C VAL A 8 -10.13 2.32 5.49
N SER A 9 -10.85 2.41 4.38
CA SER A 9 -10.54 1.62 3.18
C SER A 9 -9.96 2.52 2.11
N VAL A 10 -8.89 2.05 1.47
CA VAL A 10 -8.25 2.72 0.34
C VAL A 10 -8.18 1.70 -0.80
N ARG A 11 -8.52 2.13 -2.00
CA ARG A 11 -8.42 1.28 -3.18
C ARG A 11 -7.13 1.57 -3.92
N TYR A 12 -6.33 0.53 -4.10
CA TYR A 12 -5.16 0.57 -4.96
C TYR A 12 -5.43 -0.27 -6.20
N MET A 13 -5.30 0.34 -7.36
CA MET A 13 -5.33 -0.40 -8.62
C MET A 13 -4.01 -1.15 -8.74
N VAL A 14 -4.08 -2.43 -9.11
CA VAL A 14 -2.90 -3.27 -9.27
C VAL A 14 -3.02 -4.05 -10.57
N ASP A 15 -1.88 -4.45 -11.13
CA ASP A 15 -1.87 -5.24 -12.37
C ASP A 15 -2.05 -6.72 -12.08
N ASP A 16 -1.50 -7.20 -10.99
CA ASP A 16 -1.49 -8.60 -10.58
C ASP A 16 -1.88 -8.68 -9.10
N VAL A 17 -3.11 -9.10 -8.85
CA VAL A 17 -3.67 -9.16 -7.48
C VAL A 17 -2.89 -10.15 -6.61
N GLU A 18 -2.49 -11.29 -7.16
CA GLU A 18 -1.74 -12.30 -6.39
C GLU A 18 -0.37 -11.75 -5.96
N ALA A 19 0.33 -11.07 -6.86
CA ALA A 19 1.61 -10.44 -6.53
C ALA A 19 1.43 -9.35 -5.46
N ALA A 20 0.36 -8.58 -5.54
CA ALA A 20 0.06 -7.55 -4.54
C ALA A 20 -0.22 -8.17 -3.17
N ILE A 21 -1.00 -9.24 -3.09
CA ILE A 21 -1.24 -9.95 -1.83
C ILE A 21 0.09 -10.36 -1.21
N GLY A 22 0.95 -11.01 -2.00
CA GLY A 22 2.24 -11.47 -1.51
C GLY A 22 3.10 -10.35 -0.97
N PHE A 23 3.13 -9.22 -1.67
CA PHE A 23 3.91 -8.05 -1.27
C PHE A 23 3.44 -7.48 0.08
N TYR A 24 2.16 -7.16 0.18
CA TYR A 24 1.63 -6.52 1.38
C TYR A 24 1.65 -7.43 2.60
N THR A 25 1.38 -8.72 2.42
CA THR A 25 1.37 -9.67 3.55
C THR A 25 2.78 -10.09 3.96
N THR A 26 3.71 -10.19 3.02
CA THR A 26 5.09 -10.62 3.33
C THR A 26 5.91 -9.50 3.92
N TYR A 27 5.82 -8.29 3.36
CA TYR A 27 6.76 -7.21 3.70
C TYR A 27 6.20 -6.15 4.63
N LEU A 28 4.89 -5.93 4.65
CA LEU A 28 4.31 -4.78 5.31
C LEU A 28 3.33 -5.12 6.45
N GLY A 29 3.27 -6.39 6.86
CA GLY A 29 2.47 -6.78 8.02
C GLY A 29 0.97 -6.71 7.81
N PHE A 30 0.51 -6.72 6.57
CA PHE A 30 -0.92 -6.82 6.29
C PHE A 30 -1.39 -8.27 6.42
N GLU A 31 -2.66 -8.43 6.76
CA GLU A 31 -3.36 -9.70 6.84
C GLU A 31 -4.35 -9.81 5.71
N LEU A 32 -4.36 -10.94 5.01
CA LEU A 32 -5.34 -11.19 3.95
C LEU A 32 -6.72 -11.41 4.58
N LEU A 33 -7.71 -10.64 4.15
CA LEU A 33 -9.10 -10.79 4.60
C LEU A 33 -9.89 -11.68 3.65
N SER A 34 -9.89 -11.35 2.35
CA SER A 34 -10.57 -12.14 1.34
C SER A 34 -9.88 -12.01 0.00
N SER A 35 -10.11 -12.98 -0.88
CA SER A 35 -9.56 -12.89 -2.23
C SER A 35 -10.53 -13.52 -3.23
N ALA A 36 -10.56 -12.90 -4.41
CA ALA A 36 -11.28 -13.39 -5.58
C ALA A 36 -10.36 -13.21 -6.79
N ILE A 37 -9.24 -13.91 -6.75
CA ILE A 37 -8.21 -13.83 -7.79
C ILE A 37 -8.81 -14.32 -9.12
N PRO A 38 -8.53 -13.65 -10.25
CA PRO A 38 -7.55 -12.57 -10.43
C PRO A 38 -8.12 -11.16 -10.25
N ALA A 39 -9.38 -11.02 -9.89
CA ALA A 39 -10.04 -9.71 -9.94
C ALA A 39 -9.74 -8.83 -8.74
N PHE A 40 -9.75 -9.42 -7.53
CA PHE A 40 -9.80 -8.61 -6.32
C PHE A 40 -9.28 -9.36 -5.11
N ALA A 41 -8.74 -8.59 -4.16
CA ALA A 41 -8.48 -9.06 -2.79
C ALA A 41 -8.50 -7.87 -1.85
N ASP A 42 -8.65 -8.11 -0.56
CA ASP A 42 -8.45 -7.08 0.43
C ASP A 42 -7.55 -7.56 1.54
N VAL A 43 -6.72 -6.65 2.01
CA VAL A 43 -5.75 -6.88 3.08
C VAL A 43 -5.89 -5.77 4.11
N LYS A 44 -5.50 -6.04 5.35
CA LYS A 44 -5.72 -5.11 6.46
C LYS A 44 -4.49 -5.03 7.35
N ARG A 45 -4.17 -3.81 7.76
CA ARG A 45 -3.16 -3.54 8.77
C ARG A 45 -3.71 -2.49 9.72
N GLY A 46 -3.87 -2.83 11.01
CA GLY A 46 -4.53 -1.93 11.96
C GLY A 46 -5.95 -1.63 11.50
N ASN A 47 -6.30 -0.37 11.38
CA ASN A 47 -7.61 0.05 10.87
C ASN A 47 -7.58 0.45 9.39
N LEU A 48 -6.49 0.20 8.69
CA LEU A 48 -6.39 0.43 7.25
C LEU A 48 -6.69 -0.86 6.49
N ARG A 49 -7.66 -0.79 5.60
CA ARG A 49 -8.01 -1.88 4.70
C ARG A 49 -7.68 -1.45 3.28
N LEU A 50 -6.83 -2.21 2.60
CA LEU A 50 -6.53 -1.97 1.18
C LEU A 50 -7.37 -2.88 0.31
N LEU A 51 -8.03 -2.26 -0.66
CA LEU A 51 -8.80 -2.95 -1.68
C LEU A 51 -7.89 -3.07 -2.91
N LEU A 52 -7.32 -4.26 -3.10
CA LEU A 52 -6.40 -4.52 -4.22
C LEU A 52 -7.23 -4.93 -5.43
N SER A 53 -7.37 -4.01 -6.36
CA SER A 53 -8.31 -4.15 -7.48
C SER A 53 -7.57 -4.30 -8.79
N GLY A 54 -7.70 -5.47 -9.40
CA GLY A 54 -7.07 -5.78 -10.67
C GLY A 54 -7.88 -5.32 -11.87
N PRO A 55 -7.36 -5.53 -13.09
CA PRO A 55 -8.04 -5.13 -14.31
C PRO A 55 -9.40 -5.80 -14.51
N ALA A 56 -9.56 -7.01 -13.98
CA ALA A 56 -10.81 -7.76 -14.11
C ALA A 56 -11.85 -7.39 -13.07
N SER A 57 -11.52 -6.51 -12.10
CA SER A 57 -12.46 -6.09 -11.07
C SER A 57 -13.45 -5.05 -11.60
N SER A 58 -14.54 -4.84 -10.84
CA SER A 58 -15.50 -3.81 -11.18
C SER A 58 -14.86 -2.42 -11.17
N ALA A 59 -13.91 -2.19 -10.27
CA ALA A 59 -13.20 -0.91 -10.20
C ALA A 59 -12.19 -0.73 -11.33
N GLY A 60 -11.83 -1.79 -12.04
CA GLY A 60 -10.91 -1.71 -13.17
C GLY A 60 -11.58 -1.37 -14.50
N ARG A 61 -12.90 -1.19 -14.52
CA ARG A 61 -13.61 -0.87 -15.76
C ARG A 61 -13.24 0.49 -16.30
N PRO A 62 -13.20 0.64 -17.64
CA PRO A 62 -13.00 1.96 -18.24
C PRO A 62 -14.06 2.96 -17.78
N MET A 63 -13.66 4.22 -17.67
CA MET A 63 -14.60 5.30 -17.44
C MET A 63 -15.45 5.57 -18.68
N PRO A 64 -16.59 6.25 -18.54
CA PRO A 64 -17.42 6.59 -19.70
C PRO A 64 -16.68 7.34 -20.80
N ASP A 65 -15.64 8.11 -20.47
CA ASP A 65 -14.82 8.85 -21.42
C ASP A 65 -13.65 8.01 -21.98
N GLY A 66 -13.58 6.73 -21.66
CA GLY A 66 -12.54 5.83 -22.15
C GLY A 66 -11.27 5.76 -21.32
N ARG A 67 -11.13 6.61 -20.29
CA ARG A 67 -9.94 6.52 -19.43
C ARG A 67 -9.97 5.24 -18.61
N GLN A 68 -8.78 4.65 -18.46
CA GLN A 68 -8.60 3.41 -17.70
C GLN A 68 -8.07 3.73 -16.31
N PRO A 69 -8.66 3.18 -15.25
CA PRO A 69 -8.04 3.23 -13.92
C PRO A 69 -6.67 2.53 -13.95
N ARG A 70 -5.66 3.20 -13.41
CA ARG A 70 -4.28 2.71 -13.45
C ARG A 70 -3.60 2.83 -12.10
N PRO A 71 -2.66 1.93 -11.79
CA PRO A 71 -1.82 2.11 -10.61
C PRO A 71 -0.84 3.25 -10.77
N GLY A 72 -0.20 3.67 -9.69
CA GLY A 72 0.85 4.67 -9.69
C GLY A 72 0.41 5.99 -9.10
N GLY A 73 1.12 7.05 -9.47
CA GLY A 73 0.85 8.40 -8.98
C GLY A 73 1.65 8.78 -7.74
N TRP A 74 1.17 9.78 -7.00
CA TRP A 74 1.85 10.33 -5.82
C TRP A 74 1.02 10.24 -4.54
N ASN A 75 -0.29 10.08 -4.64
CA ASN A 75 -1.11 9.80 -3.47
C ASN A 75 -0.77 8.42 -2.95
N ARG A 76 -0.65 8.30 -1.63
CA ARG A 76 -0.14 7.07 -1.05
C ARG A 76 -0.68 6.83 0.34
N ILE A 77 -0.67 5.56 0.70
CA ILE A 77 -0.90 5.18 2.09
C ILE A 77 0.33 5.55 2.91
N HIS A 78 0.10 5.86 4.17
CA HIS A 78 1.10 6.36 5.11
C HIS A 78 1.12 5.39 6.28
N LEU A 79 2.22 4.64 6.41
CA LEU A 79 2.35 3.61 7.44
C LEU A 79 3.30 4.11 8.51
N ILE A 80 2.81 4.18 9.75
CA ILE A 80 3.63 4.58 10.90
C ILE A 80 4.51 3.42 11.32
N VAL A 81 5.79 3.69 11.53
CA VAL A 81 6.76 2.73 12.04
C VAL A 81 7.52 3.33 13.23
N ASP A 82 8.04 2.45 14.08
CA ASP A 82 8.78 2.88 15.28
C ASP A 82 10.21 3.29 14.95
N ASP A 83 10.84 2.62 14.00
CA ASP A 83 12.23 2.85 13.63
C ASP A 83 12.38 2.71 12.11
N ILE A 84 12.35 3.85 11.42
CA ILE A 84 12.35 3.87 9.95
C ILE A 84 13.68 3.34 9.39
N SER A 85 14.80 3.60 10.03
CA SER A 85 16.10 3.10 9.55
C SER A 85 16.16 1.59 9.57
N THR A 86 15.65 0.96 10.63
CA THR A 86 15.59 -0.49 10.74
C THR A 86 14.66 -1.08 9.69
N GLU A 87 13.48 -0.46 9.48
CA GLU A 87 12.53 -0.92 8.47
C GLU A 87 13.09 -0.82 7.06
N VAL A 88 13.76 0.28 6.75
CA VAL A 88 14.38 0.46 5.43
C VAL A 88 15.47 -0.58 5.21
N ALA A 89 16.32 -0.82 6.21
CA ALA A 89 17.37 -1.83 6.10
C ALA A 89 16.79 -3.23 5.88
N ARG A 90 15.71 -3.55 6.59
CA ARG A 90 15.03 -4.84 6.44
C ARG A 90 14.48 -5.02 5.02
N LEU A 91 13.80 -4.01 4.51
CA LEU A 91 13.20 -4.08 3.18
C LEU A 91 14.26 -4.11 2.07
N ARG A 92 15.35 -3.35 2.23
CA ARG A 92 16.48 -3.40 1.29
C ARG A 92 17.13 -4.77 1.27
N ALA A 93 17.25 -5.41 2.42
CA ALA A 93 17.81 -6.77 2.51
C ALA A 93 16.94 -7.79 1.77
N GLU A 94 15.64 -7.54 1.64
CA GLU A 94 14.71 -8.35 0.87
C GLU A 94 14.68 -7.97 -0.62
N GLY A 95 15.50 -7.03 -1.04
CA GLY A 95 15.61 -6.63 -2.44
C GLY A 95 14.70 -5.49 -2.88
N LEU A 96 13.98 -4.86 -1.95
CA LEU A 96 13.13 -3.73 -2.30
C LEU A 96 13.96 -2.47 -2.53
N THR A 97 13.51 -1.65 -3.48
CA THR A 97 14.14 -0.37 -3.79
C THR A 97 13.19 0.77 -3.41
N PHE A 98 13.77 1.96 -3.21
CA PHE A 98 13.02 3.13 -2.77
C PHE A 98 13.12 4.25 -3.79
N ARG A 99 12.10 5.11 -3.84
CA ARG A 99 12.11 6.28 -4.74
C ARG A 99 13.09 7.35 -4.29
N ASN A 100 13.40 7.40 -2.98
CA ASN A 100 14.26 8.43 -2.40
C ASN A 100 15.00 7.87 -1.20
N ASP A 101 15.76 8.75 -0.53
CA ASP A 101 16.36 8.46 0.76
C ASP A 101 15.46 8.97 1.87
N ILE A 102 15.78 8.62 3.12
CA ILE A 102 15.01 9.09 4.27
C ILE A 102 15.11 10.62 4.33
N VAL A 103 13.93 11.25 4.35
CA VAL A 103 13.80 12.71 4.48
C VAL A 103 13.37 13.03 5.90
N LYS A 104 14.10 13.92 6.57
CA LYS A 104 13.77 14.37 7.92
C LYS A 104 13.12 15.74 7.86
N GLY A 105 11.99 15.86 8.54
CA GLY A 105 11.28 17.12 8.68
C GLY A 105 10.88 17.35 10.12
N PRO A 106 10.18 18.48 10.42
CA PRO A 106 9.80 18.78 11.81
C PRO A 106 8.83 17.75 12.40
N GLY A 107 8.00 17.12 11.56
CA GLY A 107 7.02 16.14 12.03
C GLY A 107 7.57 14.73 12.18
N GLY A 108 8.71 14.41 11.59
CA GLY A 108 9.30 13.08 11.63
C GLY A 108 10.13 12.78 10.40
N SER A 109 10.34 11.50 10.16
CA SER A 109 11.14 11.02 9.03
C SER A 109 10.28 10.16 8.10
N GLN A 110 10.52 10.26 6.79
CA GLN A 110 9.70 9.58 5.79
C GLN A 110 10.53 9.06 4.63
N ILE A 111 10.01 8.06 3.94
CA ILE A 111 10.61 7.51 2.73
C ILE A 111 9.51 6.89 1.87
N LEU A 112 9.72 6.88 0.56
CA LEU A 112 8.77 6.35 -0.42
C LEU A 112 9.32 5.11 -1.13
N PHE A 113 8.47 4.13 -1.34
CA PHE A 113 8.77 2.98 -2.18
C PHE A 113 7.48 2.49 -2.85
N ASP A 114 7.61 1.58 -3.81
CA ASP A 114 6.49 1.15 -4.63
C ASP A 114 6.10 -0.28 -4.35
N ASP A 115 4.79 -0.56 -4.50
CA ASP A 115 4.31 -1.93 -4.59
C ASP A 115 4.63 -2.50 -5.98
N PRO A 116 4.33 -3.79 -6.27
CA PRO A 116 4.66 -4.38 -7.57
C PRO A 116 4.01 -3.68 -8.77
N ALA A 117 2.91 -2.98 -8.58
CA ALA A 117 2.22 -2.25 -9.65
C ALA A 117 2.70 -0.80 -9.80
N GLY A 118 3.60 -0.34 -8.93
CA GLY A 118 4.08 1.04 -8.95
C GLY A 118 3.28 2.00 -8.10
N ASN A 119 2.40 1.51 -7.23
CA ASN A 119 1.70 2.37 -6.27
C ASN A 119 2.63 2.77 -5.14
N PRO A 120 2.70 4.06 -4.80
CA PRO A 120 3.62 4.51 -3.74
C PRO A 120 3.10 4.17 -2.35
N ILE A 121 4.06 3.89 -1.46
CA ILE A 121 3.83 3.66 -0.04
C ILE A 121 4.82 4.53 0.71
N GLU A 122 4.36 5.21 1.74
CA GLU A 122 5.23 6.00 2.60
C GLU A 122 5.38 5.31 3.95
N LEU A 123 6.62 5.12 4.38
CA LEU A 123 6.92 4.80 5.78
C LEU A 123 7.20 6.10 6.50
N PHE A 124 6.66 6.24 7.69
CA PHE A 124 6.80 7.46 8.49
C PHE A 124 7.09 7.12 9.94
N GLN A 125 8.14 7.74 10.47
CA GLN A 125 8.45 7.67 11.89
C GLN A 125 8.18 9.04 12.48
N PRO A 126 7.21 9.17 13.41
CA PRO A 126 6.94 10.46 14.05
C PRO A 126 8.15 10.97 14.81
N ALA A 127 8.30 12.29 14.86
CA ALA A 127 9.34 12.92 15.66
C ALA A 127 9.13 12.60 17.15
N ALA A 128 10.22 12.49 17.88
CA ALA A 128 10.16 12.32 19.33
C ALA A 128 9.50 13.54 19.98
N LEU A 129 8.69 13.29 20.99
CA LEU A 129 8.03 14.35 21.77
C LEU A 129 8.96 14.89 22.84
#